data_d4af51d74aa5ed7b764f8dcfc2bb18bf
#
_entry.id   d4af51d74aa5ed7b764f8dcfc2bb18bf
#
_cell.length_a   1.000
_cell.length_b   1.000
_cell.length_c   1.000
_cell.angle_alpha   90.00
_cell.angle_beta   90.00
_cell.angle_gamma   90.00
#
_symmetry.space_group_name_H-M   'P 1'
#
loop_
_entity.id
_entity.type
_entity.pdbx_description
1 polymer ?
#
loop_
_entity_poly.entity_id
_entity_poly.type
_entity_poly.pdbx_seq_one_letter_code
_entity_poly.pdbx_strand_id
1 'polypeptide(L)'
;MHDKKNYINKSTYSIQGIKTVGKSLPRGLKTILKKGGHNYSSMINNWTNLVGKKISDVAYPKSIKTGRELRNGILILNVDHGDQLFVEYSKKDIIDKINAFFGYQFIKEVRLVLIKRKTDKKEKHKIDKDKSIKYGKKIKEIQDSNLKRNLSNLIDVFSAKK
;
A
#
# COMPACT_ATOMS: atom_id res chain seq x y z
N MET A 1 -32.05 59.56 -19.75
CA MET A 1 -31.88 58.17 -19.21
C MET A 1 -30.52 57.67 -19.67
N HIS A 2 -29.51 57.62 -18.80
CA HIS A 2 -28.19 57.09 -19.13
C HIS A 2 -28.10 55.67 -18.64
N ASP A 3 -28.02 54.72 -19.59
CA ASP A 3 -27.75 53.33 -19.29
C ASP A 3 -26.36 53.20 -18.66
N LYS A 4 -26.32 52.80 -17.41
CA LYS A 4 -25.10 52.40 -16.74
C LYS A 4 -24.61 51.06 -17.35
N LYS A 5 -23.71 51.14 -18.35
CA LYS A 5 -22.97 49.97 -18.81
C LYS A 5 -22.18 49.40 -17.62
N ASN A 6 -22.57 48.21 -17.17
CA ASN A 6 -21.81 47.44 -16.21
C ASN A 6 -20.46 47.11 -16.84
N TYR A 7 -19.45 47.86 -16.49
CA TYR A 7 -18.06 47.54 -16.77
C TYR A 7 -17.70 46.31 -15.92
N ILE A 8 -17.80 45.13 -16.52
CA ILE A 8 -17.24 43.94 -15.94
C ILE A 8 -15.73 44.17 -15.87
N ASN A 9 -15.26 44.40 -14.67
CA ASN A 9 -13.85 44.63 -14.39
C ASN A 9 -13.07 43.38 -14.77
N LYS A 10 -12.52 43.34 -16.00
CA LYS A 10 -11.70 42.25 -16.53
C LYS A 10 -10.30 42.27 -15.94
N SER A 11 -10.15 42.44 -14.65
CA SER A 11 -8.88 42.18 -13.98
C SER A 11 -8.68 40.70 -13.65
N THR A 12 -9.11 39.83 -14.59
CA THR A 12 -8.82 38.39 -14.50
C THR A 12 -7.32 38.08 -14.61
N TYR A 13 -6.52 39.09 -14.95
CA TYR A 13 -5.05 39.04 -15.00
C TYR A 13 -4.37 39.83 -13.90
N SER A 14 -5.09 40.31 -12.90
CA SER A 14 -4.42 40.87 -11.73
C SER A 14 -3.53 39.76 -11.14
N ILE A 15 -2.28 40.09 -10.88
CA ILE A 15 -1.29 39.27 -10.23
C ILE A 15 -1.99 38.59 -9.05
N GLN A 16 -2.34 37.34 -9.25
CA GLN A 16 -3.03 36.57 -8.22
C GLN A 16 -2.03 36.37 -7.11
N GLY A 17 -2.29 37.01 -5.96
CA GLY A 17 -1.47 36.84 -4.77
C GLY A 17 -1.23 35.34 -4.49
N ILE A 18 -0.20 35.03 -3.76
CA ILE A 18 0.24 33.66 -3.42
C ILE A 18 -0.98 32.83 -3.02
N LYS A 19 -1.40 31.94 -3.91
CA LYS A 19 -2.46 30.95 -3.64
C LYS A 19 -1.82 29.69 -3.12
N THR A 20 -2.37 29.14 -2.06
CA THR A 20 -1.94 27.80 -1.62
C THR A 20 -2.12 26.79 -2.76
N VAL A 21 -1.15 25.93 -2.98
CA VAL A 21 -1.13 24.91 -4.05
C VAL A 21 -2.46 24.14 -4.12
N GLY A 22 -3.08 23.86 -2.97
CA GLY A 22 -4.38 23.21 -2.90
C GLY A 22 -5.54 23.97 -3.55
N LYS A 23 -5.47 25.32 -3.67
CA LYS A 23 -6.49 26.12 -4.36
C LYS A 23 -6.30 26.16 -5.87
N SER A 24 -5.08 26.00 -6.36
CA SER A 24 -4.73 26.02 -7.79
C SER A 24 -4.96 24.67 -8.49
N LEU A 25 -5.15 23.58 -7.75
CA LEU A 25 -5.35 22.25 -8.32
C LEU A 25 -6.68 22.14 -9.10
N PRO A 26 -6.70 21.48 -10.26
CA PRO A 26 -7.91 21.12 -10.98
C PRO A 26 -8.91 20.36 -10.09
N ARG A 27 -10.22 20.56 -10.35
CA ARG A 27 -11.28 19.94 -9.53
C ARG A 27 -11.15 18.41 -9.42
N GLY A 28 -10.76 17.73 -10.49
CA GLY A 28 -10.54 16.28 -10.50
C GLY A 28 -9.45 15.85 -9.53
N LEU A 29 -8.30 16.53 -9.54
CA LEU A 29 -7.20 16.25 -8.62
C LEU A 29 -7.58 16.57 -7.16
N LYS A 30 -8.33 17.63 -6.91
CA LYS A 30 -8.87 17.93 -5.57
C LYS A 30 -9.75 16.80 -5.04
N THR A 31 -10.55 16.19 -5.90
CA THR A 31 -11.43 15.08 -5.50
C THR A 31 -10.62 13.83 -5.15
N ILE A 32 -9.57 13.52 -5.91
CA ILE A 32 -8.68 12.38 -5.65
C ILE A 32 -7.91 12.60 -4.35
N LEU A 33 -7.35 13.79 -4.16
CA LEU A 33 -6.61 14.14 -2.94
C LEU A 33 -7.52 14.18 -1.69
N LYS A 34 -8.75 14.68 -1.84
CA LYS A 34 -9.75 14.67 -0.74
C LYS A 34 -10.19 13.28 -0.31
N LYS A 35 -10.17 12.29 -1.21
CA LYS A 35 -10.54 10.90 -0.87
C LYS A 35 -9.49 10.16 -0.04
N GLY A 36 -8.39 10.82 0.33
CA GLY A 36 -7.36 10.25 1.22
C GLY A 36 -6.54 9.11 0.60
N GLY A 37 -6.79 8.74 -0.65
CA GLY A 37 -6.10 7.64 -1.32
C GLY A 37 -4.59 7.86 -1.44
N HIS A 38 -4.17 9.09 -1.70
CA HIS A 38 -2.74 9.41 -1.78
C HIS A 38 -2.04 9.26 -0.43
N ASN A 39 -2.63 9.77 0.63
CA ASN A 39 -2.04 9.68 1.97
C ASN A 39 -1.99 8.23 2.46
N TYR A 40 -3.03 7.45 2.19
CA TYR A 40 -3.05 6.03 2.51
C TYR A 40 -1.96 5.26 1.74
N SER A 41 -1.83 5.50 0.45
CA SER A 41 -0.77 4.89 -0.37
C SER A 41 0.63 5.27 0.11
N SER A 42 0.88 6.55 0.40
CA SER A 42 2.15 7.02 0.97
C SER A 42 2.46 6.35 2.30
N MET A 43 1.48 6.18 3.16
CA MET A 43 1.64 5.51 4.44
C MET A 43 1.99 4.03 4.26
N ILE A 44 1.30 3.31 3.35
CA ILE A 44 1.58 1.89 3.08
C ILE A 44 2.99 1.72 2.53
N ASN A 45 3.37 2.52 1.55
CA ASN A 45 4.69 2.42 0.91
C ASN A 45 5.84 2.66 1.89
N ASN A 46 5.61 3.47 2.92
CA ASN A 46 6.60 3.78 3.94
C ASN A 46 6.32 3.08 5.28
N TRP A 47 5.42 2.09 5.33
CA TRP A 47 4.94 1.49 6.56
C TRP A 47 6.06 1.02 7.49
N THR A 48 6.99 0.25 6.96
CA THR A 48 8.12 -0.29 7.74
C THR A 48 9.03 0.81 8.29
N ASN A 49 9.24 1.88 7.52
CA ASN A 49 10.05 3.02 7.96
C ASN A 49 9.35 3.85 9.02
N LEU A 50 8.01 3.96 8.93
CA LEU A 50 7.20 4.74 9.86
C LEU A 50 7.10 4.09 11.23
N VAL A 51 6.68 2.83 11.28
CA VAL A 51 6.40 2.17 12.55
C VAL A 51 7.56 1.33 13.06
N GLY A 52 8.53 1.03 12.19
CA GLY A 52 9.68 0.17 12.48
C GLY A 52 9.38 -1.31 12.19
N LYS A 53 10.47 -2.09 12.03
CA LYS A 53 10.40 -3.49 11.61
C LYS A 53 9.58 -4.34 12.58
N LYS A 54 9.75 -4.17 13.89
CA LYS A 54 9.03 -4.97 14.89
C LYS A 54 7.52 -4.90 14.76
N ILE A 55 6.97 -3.72 14.52
CA ILE A 55 5.52 -3.52 14.36
C ILE A 55 5.08 -3.92 12.95
N SER A 56 5.86 -3.62 11.92
CA SER A 56 5.50 -3.93 10.54
C SER A 56 5.44 -5.42 10.23
N ASP A 57 6.17 -6.25 10.98
CA ASP A 57 6.16 -7.70 10.82
C ASP A 57 4.87 -8.34 11.36
N VAL A 58 4.23 -7.73 12.34
CA VAL A 58 3.04 -8.27 13.05
C VAL A 58 1.75 -7.52 12.76
N ALA A 59 1.84 -6.30 12.26
CA ALA A 59 0.70 -5.45 11.98
C ALA A 59 0.83 -4.73 10.62
N TYR A 60 -0.26 -4.71 9.85
CA TYR A 60 -0.28 -3.97 8.59
C TYR A 60 -1.59 -3.19 8.41
N PRO A 61 -1.53 -2.04 7.73
CA PRO A 61 -2.69 -1.20 7.56
C PRO A 61 -3.70 -1.84 6.61
N LYS A 62 -4.94 -1.97 7.07
CA LYS A 62 -6.07 -2.47 6.27
C LYS A 62 -6.78 -1.34 5.55
N SER A 63 -7.10 -0.28 6.27
CA SER A 63 -7.81 0.88 5.72
C SER A 63 -7.73 2.07 6.69
N ILE A 64 -8.04 3.25 6.17
CA ILE A 64 -8.22 4.45 6.97
C ILE A 64 -9.63 4.97 6.75
N LYS A 65 -10.35 5.23 7.83
CA LYS A 65 -11.58 6.03 7.81
C LYS A 65 -11.18 7.47 8.10
N THR A 66 -11.09 8.29 7.08
CA THR A 66 -10.72 9.70 7.24
C THR A 66 -11.90 10.51 7.75
N GLY A 67 -11.62 11.42 8.66
CA GLY A 67 -12.57 12.44 9.10
C GLY A 67 -12.74 13.56 8.05
N ARG A 68 -13.39 14.64 8.45
CA ARG A 68 -13.50 15.85 7.60
C ARG A 68 -12.10 16.39 7.31
N GLU A 69 -11.87 16.88 6.10
CA GLU A 69 -10.62 17.50 5.67
C GLU A 69 -9.37 16.62 5.83
N LEU A 70 -9.53 15.29 5.81
CA LEU A 70 -8.45 14.31 5.99
C LEU A 70 -7.77 14.38 7.37
N ARG A 71 -8.46 14.89 8.38
CA ARG A 71 -7.96 14.98 9.76
C ARG A 71 -8.71 14.04 10.68
N ASN A 72 -8.10 13.71 11.80
CA ASN A 72 -8.72 12.89 12.85
C ASN A 72 -9.24 11.54 12.33
N GLY A 73 -8.50 10.90 11.42
CA GLY A 73 -8.86 9.61 10.87
C GLY A 73 -8.75 8.47 11.89
N ILE A 74 -9.38 7.36 11.55
CA ILE A 74 -9.27 6.10 12.29
C ILE A 74 -8.50 5.13 11.41
N LEU A 75 -7.32 4.72 11.86
CA LEU A 75 -6.53 3.69 11.19
C LEU A 75 -6.99 2.30 11.63
N ILE A 76 -7.29 1.45 10.68
CA ILE A 76 -7.61 0.05 10.94
C ILE A 76 -6.40 -0.79 10.58
N LEU A 77 -5.84 -1.50 11.57
CA LEU A 77 -4.72 -2.40 11.42
C LEU A 77 -5.19 -3.85 11.48
N ASN A 78 -4.71 -4.67 10.58
CA ASN A 78 -4.76 -6.11 10.72
C ASN A 78 -3.57 -6.56 11.56
N VAL A 79 -3.84 -7.34 12.58
CA VAL A 79 -2.84 -7.80 13.55
C VAL A 79 -2.98 -9.30 13.76
N ASP A 80 -1.87 -10.01 13.88
CA ASP A 80 -1.90 -11.41 14.26
C ASP A 80 -2.42 -11.57 15.70
N HIS A 81 -3.20 -12.62 15.93
CA HIS A 81 -3.85 -12.84 17.21
C HIS A 81 -2.85 -12.92 18.38
N GLY A 82 -1.66 -13.48 18.13
CA GLY A 82 -0.59 -13.59 19.15
C GLY A 82 0.04 -12.24 19.53
N ASP A 83 0.01 -11.27 18.64
CA ASP A 83 0.71 -9.99 18.82
C ASP A 83 -0.21 -8.83 19.18
N GLN A 84 -1.49 -9.12 19.43
CA GLN A 84 -2.50 -8.11 19.74
C GLN A 84 -2.07 -7.19 20.88
N LEU A 85 -1.62 -7.76 21.98
CA LEU A 85 -1.25 -7.02 23.18
C LEU A 85 -0.07 -6.09 22.92
N PHE A 86 0.94 -6.57 22.20
CA PHE A 86 2.10 -5.77 21.81
C PHE A 86 1.70 -4.56 20.97
N VAL A 87 0.84 -4.77 19.97
CA VAL A 87 0.37 -3.67 19.10
C VAL A 87 -0.57 -2.73 19.85
N GLU A 88 -1.37 -3.24 20.81
CA GLU A 88 -2.24 -2.41 21.65
C GLU A 88 -1.44 -1.37 22.45
N TYR A 89 -0.36 -1.79 23.10
CA TYR A 89 0.54 -0.87 23.82
C TYR A 89 1.28 0.08 22.89
N SER A 90 1.51 -0.32 21.64
CA SER A 90 2.21 0.50 20.64
C SER A 90 1.32 1.51 19.91
N LYS A 91 0.00 1.53 20.16
CA LYS A 91 -0.95 2.39 19.43
C LYS A 91 -0.59 3.87 19.46
N LYS A 92 -0.20 4.37 20.64
CA LYS A 92 0.18 5.77 20.81
C LYS A 92 1.40 6.11 19.97
N ASP A 93 2.42 5.29 20.03
CA ASP A 93 3.66 5.45 19.27
C ASP A 93 3.40 5.41 17.74
N ILE A 94 2.52 4.52 17.28
CA ILE A 94 2.08 4.45 15.87
C ILE A 94 1.38 5.75 15.47
N ILE A 95 0.46 6.27 16.28
CA ILE A 95 -0.26 7.52 15.98
C ILE A 95 0.71 8.69 15.88
N ASP A 96 1.62 8.82 16.84
CA ASP A 96 2.56 9.92 16.90
C ASP A 96 3.51 9.91 15.70
N LYS A 97 4.05 8.75 15.32
CA LYS A 97 4.92 8.59 14.17
C LYS A 97 4.21 8.91 12.84
N ILE A 98 2.98 8.45 12.67
CA ILE A 98 2.21 8.73 11.46
C ILE A 98 1.87 10.21 11.38
N ASN A 99 1.44 10.84 12.46
CA ASN A 99 1.13 12.26 12.50
C ASN A 99 2.37 13.13 12.28
N ALA A 100 3.52 12.73 12.83
CA ALA A 100 4.80 13.37 12.56
C ALA A 100 5.19 13.30 11.08
N PHE A 101 4.99 12.16 10.43
CA PHE A 101 5.27 11.99 9.00
C PHE A 101 4.41 12.90 8.12
N PHE A 102 3.13 13.05 8.43
CA PHE A 102 2.24 13.92 7.67
C PHE A 102 2.30 15.40 8.08
N GLY A 103 2.92 15.71 9.22
CA GLY A 103 3.03 17.07 9.74
C GLY A 103 1.73 17.66 10.29
N TYR A 104 0.69 16.82 10.46
CA TYR A 104 -0.60 17.23 11.04
C TYR A 104 -1.31 16.01 11.66
N GLN A 105 -2.36 16.27 12.45
CA GLN A 105 -3.16 15.22 13.09
C GLN A 105 -3.99 14.45 12.05
N PHE A 106 -3.32 13.57 11.31
CA PHE A 106 -3.93 12.73 10.29
C PHE A 106 -4.76 11.61 10.90
N ILE A 107 -4.23 10.96 11.94
CA ILE A 107 -4.87 9.85 12.66
C ILE A 107 -5.09 10.24 14.11
N LYS A 108 -6.31 9.98 14.62
CA LYS A 108 -6.68 10.16 16.02
C LYS A 108 -6.73 8.82 16.77
N GLU A 109 -7.14 7.76 16.11
CA GLU A 109 -7.42 6.46 16.71
C GLU A 109 -6.89 5.32 15.88
N VAL A 110 -6.40 4.26 16.52
CA VAL A 110 -6.02 2.99 15.89
C VAL A 110 -6.94 1.89 16.36
N ARG A 111 -7.59 1.19 15.44
CA ARG A 111 -8.42 0.01 15.72
C ARG A 111 -7.76 -1.23 15.18
N LEU A 112 -7.71 -2.27 15.98
CA LEU A 112 -7.13 -3.56 15.61
C LEU A 112 -8.23 -4.50 15.09
N VAL A 113 -7.92 -5.19 14.02
CA VAL A 113 -8.70 -6.30 13.47
C VAL A 113 -7.82 -7.53 13.56
N LEU A 114 -8.24 -8.49 14.36
CA LEU A 114 -7.49 -9.72 14.54
C LEU A 114 -7.66 -10.61 13.30
N ILE A 115 -6.54 -11.07 12.78
CA ILE A 115 -6.50 -12.05 11.73
C ILE A 115 -5.78 -13.31 12.23
N LYS A 116 -6.28 -14.45 11.87
CA LYS A 116 -5.48 -15.66 11.95
C LYS A 116 -4.59 -15.65 10.70
N ARG A 117 -3.28 -15.49 10.86
CA ARG A 117 -2.38 -15.81 9.76
C ARG A 117 -2.67 -17.26 9.40
N LYS A 118 -3.28 -17.48 8.25
CA LYS A 118 -3.03 -18.75 7.59
C LYS A 118 -1.52 -18.76 7.42
N THR A 119 -0.83 -19.58 8.22
CA THR A 119 0.52 -19.94 7.84
C THR A 119 0.33 -20.45 6.42
N ASP A 120 0.65 -19.61 5.44
CA ASP A 120 0.84 -20.09 4.09
C ASP A 120 1.96 -21.09 4.23
N LYS A 121 1.56 -22.33 4.52
CA LYS A 121 2.36 -23.45 4.07
C LYS A 121 2.43 -23.13 2.59
N LYS A 122 3.56 -22.52 2.18
CA LYS A 122 3.92 -22.45 0.78
C LYS A 122 3.68 -23.85 0.32
N GLU A 123 2.54 -24.09 -0.32
CA GLU A 123 2.28 -25.35 -0.95
C GLU A 123 3.45 -25.48 -1.89
N LYS A 124 4.43 -26.27 -1.45
CA LYS A 124 5.55 -26.60 -2.29
C LYS A 124 4.87 -27.35 -3.40
N HIS A 125 4.64 -26.69 -4.52
CA HIS A 125 4.16 -27.34 -5.73
C HIS A 125 5.19 -28.42 -6.05
N LYS A 126 4.97 -29.59 -5.45
CA LYS A 126 5.72 -30.77 -5.81
C LYS A 126 5.18 -31.20 -7.15
N ILE A 127 6.03 -31.17 -8.14
CA ILE A 127 5.68 -31.80 -9.41
C ILE A 127 5.54 -33.31 -9.08
N ASP A 128 4.36 -33.85 -9.34
CA ASP A 128 4.12 -35.28 -9.22
C ASP A 128 5.21 -36.03 -10.00
N LYS A 129 5.74 -37.10 -9.43
CA LYS A 129 6.83 -37.89 -10.04
C LYS A 129 6.51 -38.28 -11.49
N ASP A 130 5.25 -38.61 -11.78
CA ASP A 130 4.79 -38.95 -13.12
C ASP A 130 4.90 -37.78 -14.10
N LYS A 131 4.59 -36.55 -13.64
CA LYS A 131 4.76 -35.35 -14.44
C LYS A 131 6.22 -35.01 -14.68
N SER A 132 7.09 -35.24 -13.68
CA SER A 132 8.53 -35.03 -13.79
C SER A 132 9.13 -35.94 -14.85
N ILE A 133 8.75 -37.24 -14.86
CA ILE A 133 9.18 -38.19 -15.88
C ILE A 133 8.69 -37.82 -17.28
N LYS A 134 7.43 -37.38 -17.38
CA LYS A 134 6.84 -36.95 -18.65
C LYS A 134 7.54 -35.71 -19.22
N TYR A 135 7.85 -34.74 -18.37
CA TYR A 135 8.59 -33.52 -18.79
C TYR A 135 10.05 -33.83 -19.11
N GLY A 136 10.69 -34.75 -18.36
CA GLY A 136 12.04 -35.18 -18.65
C GLY A 136 12.19 -35.84 -20.03
N LYS A 137 11.18 -36.62 -20.47
CA LYS A 137 11.15 -37.19 -21.84
C LYS A 137 11.06 -36.11 -22.90
N LYS A 138 10.17 -35.14 -22.75
CA LYS A 138 10.01 -34.01 -23.68
C LYS A 138 11.24 -33.12 -23.79
N ILE A 139 11.97 -32.93 -22.67
CA ILE A 139 13.21 -32.11 -22.67
C ILE A 139 14.33 -32.82 -23.45
N LYS A 140 14.35 -34.14 -23.49
CA LYS A 140 15.34 -34.88 -24.30
C LYS A 140 15.22 -34.63 -25.80
N GLU A 141 14.02 -34.30 -26.27
CA GLU A 141 13.72 -34.01 -27.68
C GLU A 141 14.14 -32.62 -28.13
N ILE A 142 14.52 -31.74 -27.19
CA ILE A 142 14.93 -30.35 -27.47
C ILE A 142 16.35 -30.34 -28.01
N GLN A 143 16.54 -29.76 -29.18
CA GLN A 143 17.85 -29.68 -29.84
C GLN A 143 18.77 -28.60 -29.25
N ASP A 144 18.21 -27.51 -28.68
CA ASP A 144 18.99 -26.45 -28.05
C ASP A 144 19.59 -26.91 -26.73
N SER A 145 20.92 -27.01 -26.70
CA SER A 145 21.72 -27.48 -25.56
C SER A 145 21.56 -26.60 -24.31
N ASN A 146 21.50 -25.28 -24.45
CA ASN A 146 21.36 -24.35 -23.33
C ASN A 146 19.95 -24.41 -22.72
N LEU A 147 18.93 -24.43 -23.56
CA LEU A 147 17.56 -24.56 -23.13
C LEU A 147 17.30 -25.90 -22.43
N LYS A 148 17.82 -26.99 -22.99
CA LYS A 148 17.75 -28.33 -22.42
C LYS A 148 18.36 -28.38 -21.02
N ARG A 149 19.55 -27.81 -20.82
CA ARG A 149 20.23 -27.76 -19.52
C ARG A 149 19.44 -26.96 -18.50
N ASN A 150 18.94 -25.79 -18.87
CA ASN A 150 18.18 -24.92 -17.97
C ASN A 150 16.84 -25.57 -17.55
N LEU A 151 16.15 -26.21 -18.47
CA LEU A 151 14.90 -26.92 -18.16
C LEU A 151 15.13 -28.18 -17.31
N SER A 152 16.24 -28.91 -17.53
CA SER A 152 16.60 -30.04 -16.67
C SER A 152 16.89 -29.59 -15.25
N ASN A 153 17.70 -28.56 -15.07
CA ASN A 153 17.97 -27.96 -13.75
C ASN A 153 16.70 -27.52 -13.03
N LEU A 154 15.74 -26.95 -13.77
CA LEU A 154 14.45 -26.53 -13.22
C LEU A 154 13.64 -27.72 -12.70
N ILE A 155 13.58 -28.83 -13.46
CA ILE A 155 12.90 -30.06 -13.00
C ILE A 155 13.58 -30.60 -11.76
N ASP A 156 14.92 -30.63 -11.74
CA ASP A 156 15.68 -31.17 -10.61
C ASP A 156 15.45 -30.37 -9.33
N VAL A 157 15.43 -29.02 -9.43
CA VAL A 157 15.13 -28.13 -8.29
C VAL A 157 13.73 -28.36 -7.73
N PHE A 158 12.74 -28.60 -8.59
CA PHE A 158 11.37 -28.89 -8.15
C PHE A 158 11.15 -30.32 -7.68
N SER A 159 12.00 -31.28 -8.13
CA SER A 159 11.92 -32.67 -7.75
C SER A 159 12.77 -33.01 -6.50
N ALA A 160 13.91 -32.35 -6.31
CA ALA A 160 14.91 -32.64 -5.27
C ALA A 160 14.60 -32.08 -3.88
N LYS A 161 13.53 -31.31 -3.70
CA LYS A 161 13.17 -30.80 -2.36
C LYS A 161 12.40 -31.81 -1.56
N LYS A 162 13.14 -32.74 -0.91
CA LYS A 162 12.67 -33.55 0.23
C LYS A 162 12.40 -32.66 1.44
#